data_3d7322e38990d5cd7a8e7e44697a3472
#
_entry.id   3d7322e38990d5cd7a8e7e44697a3472
#
_cell.length_a   1.000
_cell.length_b   1.000
_cell.length_c   1.000
_cell.angle_alpha   90.00
_cell.angle_beta   90.00
_cell.angle_gamma   90.00
#
_symmetry.space_group_name_H-M   'P 1'
#
loop_
_entity.id
_entity.type
_entity.pdbx_description
1 polymer ?
#
loop_
_entity_poly.entity_id
_entity_poly.type
_entity_poly.pdbx_seq_one_letter_code
_entity_poly.pdbx_strand_id
1 'polypeptide(L)'
;MKSRYMKNYFTVIYEQREEFANELKNFKNNEWERPQEDKWSFGETYYHLYLMVRLFRQLNKPYLPISKPIATIKRGKSYKFNSEDIFTEYKEKHNKPMKAPFVLVPPKGIKGKIPFDWIVNELESETRHLEKLLSNISDNVAGHIRYPDPIAHYPNLIQCIDILGIHEKHHFLLCKKYYNLH
;
A
#
# COMPACT_ATOMS: atom_id res chain seq x y z
N MET A 1 -12.43 7.29 -12.50
CA MET A 1 -12.19 7.95 -11.19
C MET A 1 -12.33 9.46 -11.33
N LYS A 2 -13.01 10.15 -10.37
CA LYS A 2 -13.17 11.62 -10.40
C LYS A 2 -11.93 12.38 -9.93
N SER A 3 -11.15 11.81 -9.00
CA SER A 3 -9.87 12.38 -8.58
C SER A 3 -8.77 12.06 -9.60
N ARG A 4 -8.11 13.11 -10.12
CA ARG A 4 -6.97 12.96 -11.01
C ARG A 4 -5.72 12.47 -10.27
N TYR A 5 -5.48 12.97 -9.06
CA TYR A 5 -4.33 12.56 -8.26
C TYR A 5 -4.42 11.08 -7.88
N MET A 6 -5.55 10.64 -7.31
CA MET A 6 -5.71 9.22 -6.94
C MET A 6 -5.64 8.31 -8.18
N LYS A 7 -6.19 8.73 -9.34
CA LYS A 7 -6.06 7.98 -10.58
C LYS A 7 -4.60 7.75 -10.95
N ASN A 8 -3.79 8.81 -10.92
CA ASN A 8 -2.36 8.70 -11.23
C ASN A 8 -1.62 7.78 -10.26
N TYR A 9 -1.90 7.88 -8.95
CA TYR A 9 -1.27 7.00 -7.96
C TYR A 9 -1.66 5.53 -8.12
N PHE A 10 -2.91 5.23 -8.44
CA PHE A 10 -3.31 3.86 -8.78
C PHE A 10 -2.60 3.36 -10.06
N THR A 11 -2.46 4.22 -11.08
CA THR A 11 -1.69 3.86 -12.28
C THR A 11 -0.25 3.49 -11.91
N VAL A 12 0.44 4.30 -11.10
CA VAL A 12 1.80 4.01 -10.62
C VAL A 12 1.86 2.68 -9.85
N ILE A 13 0.86 2.38 -9.00
CA ILE A 13 0.79 1.10 -8.27
C ILE A 13 0.71 -0.08 -9.26
N TYR A 14 -0.11 0.01 -10.29
CA TYR A 14 -0.23 -1.06 -11.29
C TYR A 14 1.04 -1.22 -12.12
N GLU A 15 1.63 -0.12 -12.59
CA GLU A 15 2.87 -0.13 -13.38
C GLU A 15 4.04 -0.75 -12.59
N GLN A 16 4.25 -0.36 -11.34
CA GLN A 16 5.32 -0.93 -10.52
C GLN A 16 5.12 -2.43 -10.22
N ARG A 17 3.87 -2.91 -10.13
CA ARG A 17 3.58 -4.36 -10.00
C ARG A 17 3.89 -5.12 -11.26
N GLU A 18 3.53 -4.58 -12.42
CA GLU A 18 3.83 -5.19 -13.72
C GLU A 18 5.35 -5.28 -13.93
N GLU A 19 6.08 -4.20 -13.63
CA GLU A 19 7.54 -4.18 -13.68
C GLU A 19 8.15 -5.25 -12.76
N PHE A 20 7.72 -5.30 -11.50
CA PHE A 20 8.25 -6.26 -10.53
C PHE A 20 7.85 -7.70 -10.84
N ALA A 21 6.66 -7.95 -11.41
CA ALA A 21 6.21 -9.28 -11.82
C ALA A 21 7.15 -9.92 -12.86
N ASN A 22 7.78 -9.12 -13.72
CA ASN A 22 8.76 -9.64 -14.68
C ASN A 22 10.02 -10.20 -13.99
N GLU A 23 10.44 -9.60 -12.89
CA GLU A 23 11.59 -10.08 -12.10
C GLU A 23 11.24 -11.37 -11.35
N LEU A 24 10.01 -11.53 -10.88
CA LEU A 24 9.55 -12.73 -10.18
C LEU A 24 9.51 -13.99 -11.05
N LYS A 25 9.51 -13.88 -12.38
CA LYS A 25 9.50 -15.04 -13.28
C LYS A 25 10.71 -15.97 -13.04
N ASN A 26 11.82 -15.43 -12.57
CA ASN A 26 13.02 -16.19 -12.27
C ASN A 26 12.94 -16.95 -10.93
N PHE A 27 11.94 -16.68 -10.11
CA PHE A 27 11.74 -17.27 -8.77
C PHE A 27 10.56 -18.22 -8.68
N LYS A 28 10.01 -18.64 -9.81
CA LYS A 28 8.86 -19.54 -9.85
C LYS A 28 9.14 -20.81 -9.02
N ASN A 29 8.20 -21.14 -8.13
CA ASN A 29 8.25 -22.22 -7.13
C ASN A 29 9.11 -21.94 -5.88
N ASN A 30 9.78 -20.80 -5.78
CA ASN A 30 10.60 -20.41 -4.63
C ASN A 30 10.08 -19.12 -3.95
N GLU A 31 8.88 -18.70 -4.27
CA GLU A 31 8.30 -17.43 -3.82
C GLU A 31 8.10 -17.37 -2.29
N TRP A 32 8.04 -18.53 -1.64
CA TRP A 32 7.92 -18.67 -0.19
C TRP A 32 9.25 -18.96 0.52
N GLU A 33 10.36 -19.06 -0.21
CA GLU A 33 11.68 -19.20 0.38
C GLU A 33 12.18 -17.85 0.86
N ARG A 34 12.61 -17.77 2.11
CA ARG A 34 13.16 -16.55 2.68
C ARG A 34 14.58 -16.34 2.20
N PRO A 35 15.00 -15.12 1.82
CA PRO A 35 16.38 -14.84 1.43
C PRO A 35 17.33 -14.95 2.62
N GLN A 36 16.84 -14.65 3.83
CA GLN A 36 17.52 -14.75 5.11
C GLN A 36 16.48 -15.08 6.19
N GLU A 37 16.91 -15.67 7.29
CA GLU A 37 16.00 -16.15 8.35
C GLU A 37 15.08 -15.04 8.92
N ASP A 38 15.64 -13.82 9.07
CA ASP A 38 14.96 -12.64 9.61
C ASP A 38 14.25 -11.76 8.57
N LYS A 39 14.28 -12.14 7.28
CA LYS A 39 13.67 -11.40 6.17
C LYS A 39 12.46 -12.16 5.62
N TRP A 40 11.47 -11.38 5.19
CA TRP A 40 10.29 -11.95 4.54
C TRP A 40 10.61 -12.47 3.15
N SER A 41 9.94 -13.57 2.79
CA SER A 41 9.89 -14.06 1.42
C SER A 41 9.03 -13.17 0.52
N PHE A 42 9.07 -13.39 -0.80
CA PHE A 42 8.14 -12.74 -1.72
C PHE A 42 6.69 -12.97 -1.31
N GLY A 43 6.32 -14.23 -1.02
CA GLY A 43 4.97 -14.59 -0.62
C GLY A 43 4.52 -13.87 0.67
N GLU A 44 5.40 -13.78 1.68
CA GLU A 44 5.12 -13.04 2.90
C GLU A 44 5.00 -11.54 2.62
N THR A 45 5.85 -10.98 1.77
CA THR A 45 5.78 -9.57 1.35
C THR A 45 4.47 -9.27 0.63
N TYR A 46 4.07 -10.07 -0.36
CA TYR A 46 2.79 -9.91 -1.06
C TYR A 46 1.60 -10.07 -0.12
N TYR A 47 1.68 -10.99 0.84
CA TYR A 47 0.62 -11.15 1.84
C TYR A 47 0.49 -9.91 2.74
N HIS A 48 1.60 -9.31 3.15
CA HIS A 48 1.62 -8.06 3.89
C HIS A 48 0.98 -6.90 3.10
N LEU A 49 1.34 -6.75 1.83
CA LEU A 49 0.76 -5.73 0.94
C LEU A 49 -0.74 -5.95 0.73
N TYR A 50 -1.17 -7.20 0.54
CA TYR A 50 -2.58 -7.56 0.47
C TYR A 50 -3.35 -7.17 1.73
N LEU A 51 -2.82 -7.49 2.91
CA LEU A 51 -3.45 -7.11 4.17
C LEU A 51 -3.60 -5.59 4.28
N MET A 52 -2.59 -4.83 3.89
CA MET A 52 -2.61 -3.38 3.95
C MET A 52 -3.72 -2.78 3.07
N VAL A 53 -3.80 -3.17 1.81
CA VAL A 53 -4.83 -2.69 0.89
C VAL A 53 -6.23 -3.12 1.35
N ARG A 54 -6.38 -4.38 1.75
CA ARG A 54 -7.65 -4.95 2.25
C ARG A 54 -8.15 -4.22 3.49
N LEU A 55 -7.30 -4.06 4.49
CA LEU A 55 -7.68 -3.38 5.74
C LEU A 55 -8.00 -1.90 5.49
N PHE A 56 -7.23 -1.21 4.64
CA PHE A 56 -7.52 0.17 4.27
C PHE A 56 -8.86 0.27 3.55
N ARG A 57 -9.16 -0.64 2.61
CA ARG A 57 -10.47 -0.69 1.97
C ARG A 57 -11.61 -0.98 2.97
N GLN A 58 -11.41 -1.92 3.87
CA GLN A 58 -12.40 -2.26 4.90
C GLN A 58 -12.66 -1.08 5.84
N LEU A 59 -11.62 -0.35 6.27
CA LEU A 59 -11.74 0.88 7.06
C LEU A 59 -12.56 1.94 6.32
N ASN A 60 -12.32 2.10 5.02
CA ASN A 60 -12.99 3.13 4.23
C ASN A 60 -14.49 2.88 4.03
N LYS A 61 -14.99 1.65 4.10
CA LYS A 61 -16.42 1.35 3.98
C LYS A 61 -17.27 2.11 5.01
N PRO A 62 -17.02 2.03 6.32
CA PRO A 62 -17.75 2.80 7.33
C PRO A 62 -17.24 4.24 7.46
N TYR A 63 -15.99 4.53 7.14
CA TYR A 63 -15.38 5.83 7.36
C TYR A 63 -15.82 6.90 6.35
N LEU A 64 -15.92 6.55 5.07
CA LEU A 64 -16.29 7.48 4.01
C LEU A 64 -17.69 8.07 4.15
N PRO A 65 -18.74 7.32 4.51
CA PRO A 65 -20.06 7.90 4.74
C PRO A 65 -20.07 9.03 5.78
N ILE A 66 -19.19 8.98 6.77
CA ILE A 66 -19.08 9.98 7.85
C ILE A 66 -18.15 11.13 7.44
N SER A 67 -16.95 10.79 6.92
CA SER A 67 -15.92 11.80 6.64
C SER A 67 -16.17 12.62 5.38
N LYS A 68 -16.80 12.04 4.35
CA LYS A 68 -17.07 12.70 3.08
C LYS A 68 -17.99 13.93 3.21
N PRO A 69 -19.13 13.92 3.94
CA PRO A 69 -19.92 15.12 4.16
C PRO A 69 -19.12 16.24 4.82
N ILE A 70 -18.33 15.92 5.86
CA ILE A 70 -17.47 16.88 6.58
C ILE A 70 -16.42 17.50 5.64
N ALA A 71 -15.76 16.65 4.84
CA ALA A 71 -14.77 17.08 3.85
C ALA A 71 -15.38 17.97 2.76
N THR A 72 -16.62 17.70 2.36
CA THR A 72 -17.33 18.47 1.33
C THR A 72 -17.54 19.94 1.75
N ILE A 73 -17.73 20.22 3.04
CA ILE A 73 -17.84 21.58 3.56
C ILE A 73 -16.51 22.35 3.36
N LYS A 74 -15.38 21.64 3.37
CA LYS A 74 -14.04 22.21 3.26
C LYS A 74 -13.51 22.24 1.81
N ARG A 75 -14.29 21.85 0.80
CA ARG A 75 -13.86 21.64 -0.60
C ARG A 75 -13.21 22.86 -1.28
N GLY A 76 -13.43 24.06 -0.76
CA GLY A 76 -12.82 25.30 -1.28
C GLY A 76 -11.48 25.67 -0.63
N LYS A 77 -11.02 24.91 0.35
CA LYS A 77 -9.72 25.16 1.01
C LYS A 77 -8.58 24.43 0.29
N SER A 78 -7.35 24.95 0.47
CA SER A 78 -6.14 24.27 -0.03
C SER A 78 -5.87 22.96 0.71
N TYR A 79 -5.23 22.01 0.03
CA TYR A 79 -4.82 20.72 0.57
C TYR A 79 -3.49 20.27 -0.06
N LYS A 80 -2.76 19.40 0.66
CA LYS A 80 -1.57 18.71 0.11
C LYS A 80 -2.03 17.51 -0.71
N PHE A 81 -1.33 17.17 -1.78
CA PHE A 81 -1.66 16.04 -2.66
C PHE A 81 -0.55 14.99 -2.79
N ASN A 82 0.68 15.31 -2.41
CA ASN A 82 1.81 14.39 -2.37
C ASN A 82 2.18 14.05 -0.93
N SER A 83 2.82 12.91 -0.75
CA SER A 83 3.36 12.44 0.51
C SER A 83 4.88 12.55 0.53
N GLU A 84 5.46 12.61 1.72
CA GLU A 84 6.88 12.42 1.95
C GLU A 84 7.17 10.92 2.10
N ASP A 85 8.41 10.51 1.84
CA ASP A 85 8.83 9.12 2.08
C ASP A 85 8.97 8.89 3.60
N ILE A 86 7.85 8.49 4.21
CA ILE A 86 7.76 8.22 5.64
C ILE A 86 8.71 7.12 6.12
N PHE A 87 9.15 6.22 5.24
CA PHE A 87 10.06 5.12 5.60
C PHE A 87 11.48 5.63 5.76
N THR A 88 11.94 6.47 4.83
CA THR A 88 13.24 7.13 4.91
C THR A 88 13.27 8.07 6.12
N GLU A 89 12.27 8.92 6.29
CA GLU A 89 12.15 9.83 7.44
C GLU A 89 12.17 9.08 8.77
N TYR A 90 11.36 8.00 8.90
CA TYR A 90 11.31 7.21 10.12
C TYR A 90 12.67 6.57 10.45
N LYS A 91 13.35 6.02 9.42
CA LYS A 91 14.67 5.40 9.58
C LYS A 91 15.72 6.41 10.04
N GLU A 92 15.74 7.61 9.46
CA GLU A 92 16.66 8.68 9.84
C GLU A 92 16.41 9.14 11.28
N LYS A 93 15.15 9.35 11.65
CA LYS A 93 14.77 9.82 12.98
C LYS A 93 15.02 8.81 14.11
N HIS A 94 14.85 7.51 13.82
CA HIS A 94 14.92 6.46 14.84
C HIS A 94 16.14 5.54 14.74
N ASN A 95 17.00 5.71 13.73
CA ASN A 95 18.14 4.82 13.42
C ASN A 95 17.77 3.34 13.32
N LYS A 96 16.53 3.04 12.94
CA LYS A 96 16.01 1.68 12.77
C LYS A 96 14.88 1.66 11.74
N PRO A 97 14.69 0.55 11.01
CA PRO A 97 13.58 0.42 10.09
C PRO A 97 12.23 0.42 10.84
N MET A 98 11.20 0.92 10.20
CA MET A 98 9.83 0.84 10.70
C MET A 98 9.39 -0.62 10.77
N LYS A 99 8.79 -1.02 11.89
CA LYS A 99 8.21 -2.35 12.04
C LYS A 99 6.75 -2.34 11.61
N ALA A 100 6.34 -3.38 10.89
CA ALA A 100 4.94 -3.57 10.52
C ALA A 100 4.06 -3.72 11.80
N PRO A 101 2.92 -3.05 11.88
CA PRO A 101 1.90 -3.32 12.89
C PRO A 101 1.50 -4.79 12.88
N PHE A 102 1.20 -5.37 14.04
CA PHE A 102 0.88 -6.80 14.18
C PHE A 102 -0.21 -7.30 13.21
N VAL A 103 -1.23 -6.48 12.96
CA VAL A 103 -2.35 -6.80 12.05
C VAL A 103 -1.93 -6.90 10.58
N LEU A 104 -0.75 -6.39 10.23
CA LEU A 104 -0.18 -6.44 8.89
C LEU A 104 0.93 -7.49 8.76
N VAL A 105 1.30 -8.16 9.87
CA VAL A 105 2.34 -9.21 9.84
C VAL A 105 1.75 -10.50 9.25
N PRO A 106 2.40 -11.10 8.25
CA PRO A 106 1.99 -12.39 7.72
C PRO A 106 1.95 -13.47 8.80
N PRO A 107 0.94 -14.36 8.81
CA PRO A 107 0.85 -15.43 9.79
C PRO A 107 2.04 -16.38 9.72
N LYS A 108 2.54 -16.81 10.89
CA LYS A 108 3.59 -17.84 10.95
C LYS A 108 3.10 -19.12 10.25
N GLY A 109 3.98 -19.71 9.42
CA GLY A 109 3.69 -20.94 8.70
C GLY A 109 2.67 -20.79 7.56
N ILE A 110 2.56 -19.62 6.94
CA ILE A 110 1.75 -19.38 5.74
C ILE A 110 2.31 -20.11 4.49
N LYS A 111 3.62 -20.38 4.49
CA LYS A 111 4.30 -21.16 3.43
C LYS A 111 3.58 -22.48 3.20
N GLY A 112 3.27 -22.79 1.94
CA GLY A 112 2.59 -24.04 1.53
C GLY A 112 1.08 -24.09 1.83
N LYS A 113 0.49 -23.10 2.51
CA LYS A 113 -0.94 -23.03 2.79
C LYS A 113 -1.72 -22.23 1.74
N ILE A 114 -1.05 -21.31 1.07
CA ILE A 114 -1.64 -20.40 0.09
C ILE A 114 -0.78 -20.42 -1.16
N PRO A 115 -1.34 -20.67 -2.36
CA PRO A 115 -0.64 -20.51 -3.63
C PRO A 115 -0.18 -19.07 -3.82
N PHE A 116 1.03 -18.86 -4.34
CA PHE A 116 1.53 -17.49 -4.57
C PHE A 116 0.66 -16.72 -5.57
N ASP A 117 0.25 -17.36 -6.67
CA ASP A 117 -0.62 -16.75 -7.66
C ASP A 117 -1.97 -16.29 -7.05
N TRP A 118 -2.47 -17.00 -6.05
CA TRP A 118 -3.69 -16.57 -5.34
C TRP A 118 -3.48 -15.22 -4.64
N ILE A 119 -2.36 -15.05 -3.90
CA ILE A 119 -2.13 -13.80 -3.18
C ILE A 119 -1.85 -12.62 -4.12
N VAL A 120 -1.19 -12.87 -5.26
CA VAL A 120 -0.99 -11.87 -6.31
C VAL A 120 -2.35 -11.38 -6.84
N ASN A 121 -3.23 -12.32 -7.19
CA ASN A 121 -4.57 -12.02 -7.69
C ASN A 121 -5.44 -11.31 -6.64
N GLU A 122 -5.35 -11.70 -5.37
CA GLU A 122 -6.10 -11.05 -4.28
C GLU A 122 -5.62 -9.62 -4.02
N LEU A 123 -4.30 -9.38 -4.05
CA LEU A 123 -3.75 -8.02 -3.94
C LEU A 123 -4.27 -7.12 -5.06
N GLU A 124 -4.26 -7.62 -6.29
CA GLU A 124 -4.78 -6.89 -7.45
C GLU A 124 -6.29 -6.64 -7.32
N SER A 125 -7.06 -7.65 -6.95
CA SER A 125 -8.52 -7.58 -6.75
C SER A 125 -8.88 -6.57 -5.66
N GLU A 126 -8.22 -6.61 -4.51
CA GLU A 126 -8.45 -5.67 -3.40
C GLU A 126 -8.12 -4.23 -3.80
N THR A 127 -7.06 -4.04 -4.60
CA THR A 127 -6.68 -2.71 -5.12
C THR A 127 -7.75 -2.17 -6.06
N ARG A 128 -8.25 -2.98 -7.00
CA ARG A 128 -9.34 -2.59 -7.90
C ARG A 128 -10.64 -2.30 -7.14
N HIS A 129 -10.96 -3.08 -6.12
CA HIS A 129 -12.10 -2.82 -5.26
C HIS A 129 -11.95 -1.51 -4.47
N LEU A 130 -10.74 -1.19 -3.97
CA LEU A 130 -10.45 0.09 -3.33
C LEU A 130 -10.60 1.23 -4.33
N GLU A 131 -10.02 1.13 -5.52
CA GLU A 131 -10.14 2.13 -6.58
C GLU A 131 -11.61 2.39 -6.95
N LYS A 132 -12.41 1.33 -7.10
CA LYS A 132 -13.86 1.42 -7.36
C LYS A 132 -14.59 2.13 -6.22
N LEU A 133 -14.30 1.79 -4.96
CA LEU A 133 -14.89 2.43 -3.78
C LEU A 133 -14.64 3.94 -3.76
N LEU A 134 -13.45 4.38 -4.19
CA LEU A 134 -13.01 5.78 -4.18
C LEU A 134 -13.36 6.54 -5.47
N SER A 135 -13.85 5.86 -6.51
CA SER A 135 -13.98 6.39 -7.88
C SER A 135 -14.83 7.68 -7.99
N ASN A 136 -15.81 7.85 -7.09
CA ASN A 136 -16.75 8.99 -7.09
C ASN A 136 -16.34 10.15 -6.17
N ILE A 137 -15.12 10.13 -5.60
CA ILE A 137 -14.60 11.20 -4.75
C ILE A 137 -13.70 12.10 -5.60
N SER A 138 -14.00 13.41 -5.62
CA SER A 138 -13.17 14.40 -6.31
C SER A 138 -11.95 14.81 -5.48
N ASP A 139 -10.93 15.38 -6.13
CA ASP A 139 -9.72 15.86 -5.47
C ASP A 139 -10.02 16.83 -4.32
N ASN A 140 -10.93 17.78 -4.54
CA ASN A 140 -11.31 18.78 -3.54
C ASN A 140 -11.99 18.20 -2.29
N VAL A 141 -12.57 17.02 -2.38
CA VAL A 141 -13.15 16.31 -1.24
C VAL A 141 -12.11 15.35 -0.63
N ALA A 142 -11.42 14.58 -1.45
CA ALA A 142 -10.39 13.62 -1.02
C ALA A 142 -9.27 14.30 -0.23
N GLY A 143 -8.84 15.50 -0.64
CA GLY A 143 -7.82 16.31 0.04
C GLY A 143 -8.22 16.77 1.47
N HIS A 144 -9.49 16.60 1.86
CA HIS A 144 -9.99 16.96 3.18
C HIS A 144 -10.51 15.77 4.01
N ILE A 145 -10.50 14.55 3.47
CA ILE A 145 -10.74 13.33 4.26
C ILE A 145 -9.42 12.97 4.95
N ARG A 146 -9.32 13.17 6.26
CA ARG A 146 -8.11 12.97 7.06
C ARG A 146 -8.13 11.66 7.82
N TYR A 147 -6.98 11.00 7.94
CA TYR A 147 -6.82 9.77 8.72
C TYR A 147 -5.98 10.04 9.98
N PRO A 148 -6.32 9.43 11.12
CA PRO A 148 -5.64 9.65 12.40
C PRO A 148 -4.35 8.80 12.50
N ASP A 149 -3.44 8.98 11.56
CA ASP A 149 -2.13 8.34 11.54
C ASP A 149 -1.02 9.37 11.80
N PRO A 150 -0.49 9.46 13.03
CA PRO A 150 0.54 10.42 13.37
C PRO A 150 1.89 10.10 12.72
N ILE A 151 2.18 8.85 12.38
CA ILE A 151 3.43 8.45 11.73
C ILE A 151 3.47 9.01 10.30
N ALA A 152 2.33 9.00 9.63
CA ALA A 152 2.17 9.57 8.29
C ALA A 152 1.69 11.04 8.31
N HIS A 153 1.88 11.77 9.41
CA HIS A 153 1.53 13.19 9.56
C HIS A 153 0.05 13.50 9.29
N TYR A 154 -0.86 12.62 9.74
CA TYR A 154 -2.31 12.75 9.54
C TYR A 154 -2.69 12.93 8.07
N PRO A 155 -2.38 11.99 7.19
CA PRO A 155 -2.54 12.12 5.75
C PRO A 155 -4.01 12.29 5.36
N ASN A 156 -4.26 12.97 4.24
CA ASN A 156 -5.57 12.94 3.61
C ASN A 156 -5.69 11.71 2.68
N LEU A 157 -6.90 11.49 2.13
CA LEU A 157 -7.17 10.32 1.30
C LEU A 157 -6.27 10.25 0.04
N ILE A 158 -5.95 11.39 -0.58
CA ILE A 158 -5.02 11.42 -1.74
C ILE A 158 -3.64 10.94 -1.31
N GLN A 159 -3.14 11.48 -0.20
CA GLN A 159 -1.86 11.10 0.37
C GLN A 159 -1.82 9.63 0.82
N CYS A 160 -2.94 9.09 1.33
CA CYS A 160 -3.00 7.66 1.68
C CYS A 160 -2.80 6.76 0.46
N ILE A 161 -3.35 7.11 -0.72
CA ILE A 161 -3.12 6.31 -1.94
C ILE A 161 -1.67 6.44 -2.42
N ASP A 162 -1.09 7.64 -2.34
CA ASP A 162 0.33 7.86 -2.62
C ASP A 162 1.23 7.01 -1.70
N ILE A 163 0.96 7.02 -0.39
CA ILE A 163 1.68 6.22 0.62
C ILE A 163 1.56 4.71 0.33
N LEU A 164 0.41 4.21 -0.13
CA LEU A 164 0.28 2.81 -0.54
C LEU A 164 1.27 2.46 -1.66
N GLY A 165 1.42 3.32 -2.66
CA GLY A 165 2.39 3.14 -3.74
C GLY A 165 3.85 3.22 -3.26
N ILE A 166 4.18 4.22 -2.43
CA ILE A 166 5.51 4.38 -1.83
C ILE A 166 5.88 3.14 -0.99
N HIS A 167 4.94 2.66 -0.17
CA HIS A 167 5.12 1.48 0.67
C HIS A 167 5.38 0.21 -0.14
N GLU A 168 4.59 -0.02 -1.18
CA GLU A 168 4.75 -1.16 -2.06
C GLU A 168 6.10 -1.13 -2.77
N LYS A 169 6.49 0.04 -3.33
CA LYS A 169 7.80 0.24 -3.94
C LYS A 169 8.94 -0.03 -2.95
N HIS A 170 8.81 0.45 -1.71
CA HIS A 170 9.79 0.17 -0.64
C HIS A 170 9.99 -1.32 -0.44
N HIS A 171 8.92 -2.10 -0.36
CA HIS A 171 8.99 -3.56 -0.20
C HIS A 171 9.59 -4.27 -1.42
N PHE A 172 9.26 -3.83 -2.63
CA PHE A 172 9.87 -4.37 -3.85
C PHE A 172 11.37 -4.11 -3.90
N LEU A 173 11.82 -2.92 -3.52
CA LEU A 173 13.24 -2.59 -3.42
C LEU A 173 13.96 -3.42 -2.34
N LEU A 174 13.32 -3.70 -1.22
CA LEU A 174 13.86 -4.61 -0.21
C LEU A 174 13.99 -6.04 -0.74
N CYS A 175 12.99 -6.54 -1.47
CA CYS A 175 13.07 -7.83 -2.15
C CYS A 175 14.22 -7.86 -3.14
N LYS A 176 14.33 -6.87 -4.04
CA LYS A 176 15.47 -6.76 -4.98
C LYS A 176 16.80 -6.87 -4.24
N LYS A 177 16.97 -6.08 -3.18
CA LYS A 177 18.19 -6.06 -2.38
C LYS A 177 18.52 -7.41 -1.74
N TYR A 178 17.54 -8.06 -1.10
CA TYR A 178 17.81 -9.27 -0.32
C TYR A 178 17.94 -10.53 -1.17
N TYR A 179 17.34 -10.56 -2.36
CA TYR A 179 17.48 -11.64 -3.33
C TYR A 179 18.57 -11.38 -4.37
N ASN A 180 19.31 -10.25 -4.27
CA ASN A 180 20.35 -9.85 -5.23
C ASN A 180 19.83 -9.78 -6.68
N LEU A 181 18.62 -9.22 -6.87
CA LEU A 181 18.05 -8.96 -8.19
C LEU A 181 18.66 -7.67 -8.74
N HIS A 182 19.24 -7.76 -9.93
CA HIS A 182 19.88 -6.65 -10.64
C HIS A 182 18.99 -6.08 -11.71
#